data_eab24b8a67126272f016937c5b8501d4
#
_entry.id   eab24b8a67126272f016937c5b8501d4
#
_cell.length_a   1.000
_cell.length_b   1.000
_cell.length_c   1.000
_cell.angle_alpha   90.00
_cell.angle_beta   90.00
_cell.angle_gamma   90.00
#
_symmetry.space_group_name_H-M   'P 1'
#
loop_
_entity.id
_entity.type
_entity.pdbx_description
1 polymer ?
#
loop_
_entity_poly.entity_id
_entity_poly.type
_entity_poly.pdbx_seq_one_letter_code
_entity_poly.pdbx_strand_id
1 'polypeptide(L)'
;MATNGSVYERELKYILSGDEEKLNGFTWISEDLKKRIMKKPFMVVRAAGSHGFDIIIIRSDLSVPIEIKSSKENILNFSSSSNRSQQQAENYISLISKTGVMPLYAFRRKSITGDPWRFFTFSYPFEGKYRRFAEILPKIEETRSGAFVLKWENGLPLTSLLEYLF
;
A
#
# COMPACT_ATOMS: atom_id res chain seq x y z
N MET A 1 -4.97 -11.37 -21.24
CA MET A 1 -4.18 -11.71 -20.02
C MET A 1 -4.25 -10.57 -19.03
N ALA A 2 -4.54 -10.87 -17.79
CA ALA A 2 -4.41 -9.87 -16.74
C ALA A 2 -2.93 -9.51 -16.57
N THR A 3 -2.59 -8.23 -16.54
CA THR A 3 -1.24 -7.79 -16.20
C THR A 3 -0.91 -8.23 -14.77
N ASN A 4 0.35 -8.48 -14.46
CA ASN A 4 0.78 -8.85 -13.09
C ASN A 4 0.28 -7.84 -12.04
N GLY A 5 0.16 -6.57 -12.39
CA GLY A 5 -0.42 -5.53 -11.53
C GLY A 5 -1.84 -5.84 -11.09
N SER A 6 -2.72 -6.22 -12.01
CA SER A 6 -4.13 -6.50 -11.69
C SER A 6 -4.32 -7.74 -10.80
N VAL A 7 -3.36 -8.67 -10.78
CA VAL A 7 -3.38 -9.83 -9.87
C VAL A 7 -3.11 -9.38 -8.44
N TYR A 8 -2.13 -8.51 -8.23
CA TYR A 8 -1.77 -8.01 -6.91
C TYR A 8 -2.79 -7.02 -6.33
N GLU A 9 -3.41 -6.21 -7.18
CA GLU A 9 -4.57 -5.40 -6.78
C GLU A 9 -5.70 -6.26 -6.24
N ARG A 10 -6.02 -7.38 -6.90
CA ARG A 10 -7.03 -8.33 -6.44
C ARG A 10 -6.63 -9.04 -5.16
N GLU A 11 -5.36 -9.45 -5.04
CA GLU A 11 -4.84 -10.08 -3.82
C GLU A 11 -5.04 -9.15 -2.62
N LEU A 12 -4.59 -7.91 -2.71
CA LEU A 12 -4.74 -6.93 -1.64
C LEU A 12 -6.20 -6.58 -1.38
N LYS A 13 -7.02 -6.48 -2.42
CA LYS A 13 -8.47 -6.29 -2.29
C LYS A 13 -9.10 -7.41 -1.48
N TYR A 14 -8.83 -8.68 -1.79
CA TYR A 14 -9.43 -9.81 -1.07
C TYR A 14 -9.06 -9.80 0.42
N ILE A 15 -7.82 -9.47 0.73
CA ILE A 15 -7.36 -9.37 2.13
C ILE A 15 -8.11 -8.26 2.86
N LEU A 16 -8.10 -7.06 2.33
CA LEU A 16 -8.65 -5.88 3.02
C LEU A 16 -10.18 -5.84 3.05
N SER A 17 -10.85 -6.46 2.07
CA SER A 17 -12.31 -6.58 2.05
C SER A 17 -12.85 -7.77 2.85
N GLY A 18 -11.97 -8.61 3.40
CA GLY A 18 -12.37 -9.77 4.19
C GLY A 18 -13.12 -10.83 3.38
N ASP A 19 -12.74 -11.04 2.11
CA ASP A 19 -13.29 -12.13 1.29
C ASP A 19 -12.92 -13.47 1.92
N GLU A 20 -13.90 -14.15 2.53
CA GLU A 20 -13.67 -15.33 3.35
C GLU A 20 -12.98 -16.46 2.56
N GLU A 21 -13.46 -16.77 1.36
CA GLU A 21 -12.89 -17.83 0.53
C GLU A 21 -11.43 -17.56 0.19
N LYS A 22 -11.13 -16.35 -0.26
CA LYS A 22 -9.78 -15.95 -0.68
C LYS A 22 -8.85 -15.74 0.50
N LEU A 23 -9.36 -15.14 1.58
CA LEU A 23 -8.59 -14.85 2.78
C LEU A 23 -8.05 -16.13 3.44
N ASN A 24 -8.84 -17.22 3.43
CA ASN A 24 -8.42 -18.50 3.95
C ASN A 24 -7.23 -19.11 3.20
N GLY A 25 -7.00 -18.74 1.97
CA GLY A 25 -5.84 -19.16 1.19
C GLY A 25 -4.50 -18.53 1.61
N PHE A 26 -4.52 -17.43 2.39
CA PHE A 26 -3.31 -16.78 2.87
C PHE A 26 -2.83 -17.36 4.19
N THR A 27 -1.97 -18.37 4.11
CA THR A 27 -1.46 -19.14 5.28
C THR A 27 -0.56 -18.32 6.21
N TRP A 28 -0.02 -17.20 5.73
CA TRP A 28 0.82 -16.29 6.50
C TRP A 28 0.01 -15.25 7.32
N ILE A 29 -1.31 -15.22 7.19
CA ILE A 29 -2.22 -14.44 8.04
C ILE A 29 -2.81 -15.39 9.09
N SER A 30 -2.70 -15.04 10.37
CA SER A 30 -3.23 -15.85 11.46
C SER A 30 -4.75 -15.95 11.40
N GLU A 31 -5.31 -17.06 11.91
CA GLU A 31 -6.76 -17.27 11.94
C GLU A 31 -7.50 -16.22 12.78
N ASP A 32 -6.90 -15.77 13.87
CA ASP A 32 -7.45 -14.68 14.68
C ASP A 32 -7.54 -13.38 13.89
N LEU A 33 -6.47 -13.03 13.19
CA LEU A 33 -6.44 -11.82 12.37
C LEU A 33 -7.43 -11.90 11.20
N LYS A 34 -7.57 -13.05 10.56
CA LYS A 34 -8.60 -13.28 9.52
C LYS A 34 -10.02 -13.02 10.07
N LYS A 35 -10.33 -13.52 11.25
CA LYS A 35 -11.63 -13.28 11.91
C LYS A 35 -11.86 -11.80 12.19
N ARG A 36 -10.86 -11.08 12.66
CA ARG A 36 -10.95 -9.64 12.91
C ARG A 36 -11.17 -8.86 11.62
N ILE A 37 -10.48 -9.20 10.54
CA ILE A 37 -10.66 -8.60 9.21
C ILE A 37 -12.09 -8.82 8.72
N MET A 38 -12.59 -10.05 8.77
CA MET A 38 -13.96 -10.36 8.32
C MET A 38 -15.03 -9.65 9.14
N LYS A 39 -14.76 -9.37 10.43
CA LYS A 39 -15.70 -8.68 11.30
C LYS A 39 -15.86 -7.19 10.98
N LYS A 40 -14.79 -6.52 10.54
CA LYS A 40 -14.79 -5.07 10.25
C LYS A 40 -13.95 -4.74 9.00
N PRO A 41 -14.32 -5.26 7.82
CA PRO A 41 -13.55 -5.09 6.61
C PRO A 41 -13.58 -3.65 6.09
N PHE A 42 -12.70 -3.36 5.15
CA PHE A 42 -12.80 -2.16 4.31
C PHE A 42 -13.68 -2.41 3.09
N MET A 43 -14.38 -1.37 2.66
CA MET A 43 -14.83 -1.29 1.29
C MET A 43 -13.61 -0.98 0.41
N VAL A 44 -13.35 -1.80 -0.59
CA VAL A 44 -12.17 -1.64 -1.47
C VAL A 44 -12.63 -1.32 -2.87
N VAL A 45 -12.24 -0.15 -3.35
CA VAL A 45 -12.53 0.31 -4.71
C VAL A 45 -11.25 0.20 -5.54
N ARG A 46 -11.33 -0.47 -6.69
CA ARG A 46 -10.27 -0.45 -7.69
C ARG A 46 -10.44 0.78 -8.56
N ALA A 47 -9.43 1.64 -8.55
CA ALA A 47 -9.43 2.84 -9.36
C ALA A 47 -8.86 2.52 -10.76
N ALA A 48 -9.72 2.11 -11.68
CA ALA A 48 -9.30 1.78 -13.03
C ALA A 48 -8.72 3.01 -13.75
N GLY A 49 -7.42 3.03 -13.90
CA GLY A 49 -6.67 3.73 -14.96
C GLY A 49 -6.61 5.26 -14.96
N SER A 50 -7.48 6.00 -14.28
CA SER A 50 -7.60 7.45 -14.52
C SER A 50 -7.30 8.37 -13.33
N HIS A 51 -7.13 7.83 -12.13
CA HIS A 51 -6.97 8.67 -10.93
C HIS A 51 -5.63 8.54 -10.21
N GLY A 52 -4.69 7.80 -10.81
CA GLY A 52 -3.32 7.73 -10.32
C GLY A 52 -3.06 6.72 -9.20
N PHE A 53 -4.08 6.16 -8.54
CA PHE A 53 -3.96 5.10 -7.54
C PHE A 53 -4.58 3.80 -8.05
N ASP A 54 -4.06 2.66 -7.58
CA ASP A 54 -4.57 1.34 -7.98
C ASP A 54 -5.84 0.97 -7.22
N ILE A 55 -5.87 1.23 -5.91
CA ILE A 55 -7.03 0.97 -5.06
C ILE A 55 -7.24 2.10 -4.04
N ILE A 56 -8.49 2.20 -3.57
CA ILE A 56 -8.85 3.06 -2.45
C ILE A 56 -9.57 2.19 -1.43
N ILE A 57 -9.12 2.21 -0.19
CA ILE A 57 -9.80 1.57 0.93
C ILE A 57 -10.61 2.60 1.70
N ILE A 58 -11.84 2.22 2.04
CA ILE A 58 -12.80 3.12 2.66
C ILE A 58 -13.44 2.42 3.86
N ARG A 59 -13.37 3.05 5.01
CA ARG A 59 -14.08 2.67 6.23
C ARG A 59 -14.34 3.94 7.04
N SER A 60 -15.31 3.94 7.93
CA SER A 60 -15.71 5.13 8.69
C SER A 60 -14.58 5.79 9.49
N ASP A 61 -13.63 4.99 9.96
CA ASP A 61 -12.50 5.44 10.76
C ASP A 61 -11.25 5.81 9.92
N LEU A 62 -11.11 5.25 8.72
CA LEU A 62 -9.94 5.48 7.87
C LEU A 62 -10.27 5.28 6.39
N SER A 63 -9.84 6.20 5.55
CA SER A 63 -9.92 6.09 4.10
C SER A 63 -8.62 6.55 3.48
N VAL A 64 -7.97 5.67 2.71
CA VAL A 64 -6.67 5.96 2.09
C VAL A 64 -6.57 5.37 0.69
N PRO A 65 -5.97 6.09 -0.26
CA PRO A 65 -5.58 5.56 -1.56
C PRO A 65 -4.27 4.78 -1.44
N ILE A 66 -4.14 3.72 -2.22
CA ILE A 66 -2.97 2.84 -2.23
C ILE A 66 -2.47 2.68 -3.66
N GLU A 67 -1.20 2.95 -3.86
CA GLU A 67 -0.46 2.66 -5.08
C GLU A 67 0.32 1.36 -4.89
N ILE A 68 0.21 0.44 -5.83
CA ILE A 68 0.84 -0.88 -5.76
C ILE A 68 2.04 -0.92 -6.69
N LYS A 69 3.18 -1.27 -6.14
CA LYS A 69 4.40 -1.57 -6.90
C LYS A 69 4.81 -3.02 -6.66
N SER A 70 5.34 -3.68 -7.69
CA SER A 70 5.82 -5.04 -7.55
C SER A 70 7.14 -5.25 -8.28
N SER A 71 8.04 -6.01 -7.66
CA SER A 71 9.34 -6.35 -8.24
C SER A 71 9.87 -7.68 -7.71
N LYS A 72 10.82 -8.26 -8.43
CA LYS A 72 11.68 -9.34 -7.91
C LYS A 72 12.82 -8.78 -7.06
N GLU A 73 13.18 -7.52 -7.28
CA GLU A 73 14.27 -6.84 -6.58
C GLU A 73 13.82 -6.31 -5.21
N ASN A 74 14.78 -6.12 -4.32
CA ASN A 74 14.55 -5.54 -2.99
C ASN A 74 14.39 -4.01 -3.01
N ILE A 75 14.85 -3.38 -4.07
CA ILE A 75 14.91 -1.93 -4.20
C ILE A 75 14.19 -1.51 -5.46
N LEU A 76 13.30 -0.54 -5.33
CA LEU A 76 12.64 0.14 -6.44
C LEU A 76 13.07 1.60 -6.46
N ASN A 77 13.79 1.99 -7.50
CA ASN A 77 14.12 3.38 -7.78
C ASN A 77 13.09 3.96 -8.75
N PHE A 78 12.40 5.03 -8.35
CA PHE A 78 11.31 5.60 -9.13
C PHE A 78 11.77 6.36 -10.37
N SER A 79 13.02 6.78 -10.40
CA SER A 79 13.62 7.47 -11.55
C SER A 79 14.25 6.52 -12.58
N SER A 80 14.29 5.20 -12.29
CA SER A 80 14.83 4.22 -13.23
C SER A 80 13.89 4.05 -14.43
N SER A 81 14.48 3.79 -15.59
CA SER A 81 13.85 3.47 -16.88
C SER A 81 13.00 4.58 -17.54
N SER A 82 11.88 5.01 -17.00
CA SER A 82 10.97 5.94 -17.71
C SER A 82 10.61 7.21 -16.93
N ASN A 83 11.11 7.35 -15.70
CA ASN A 83 10.78 8.44 -14.79
C ASN A 83 9.26 8.59 -14.46
N ARG A 84 8.43 7.67 -14.93
CA ARG A 84 6.96 7.72 -14.74
C ARG A 84 6.59 7.60 -13.25
N SER A 85 7.22 6.68 -12.52
CA SER A 85 6.95 6.49 -11.09
C SER A 85 7.37 7.69 -10.26
N GLN A 86 8.47 8.35 -10.64
CA GLN A 86 8.94 9.58 -10.01
C GLN A 86 7.92 10.71 -10.21
N GLN A 87 7.48 10.93 -11.44
CA GLN A 87 6.48 11.95 -11.77
C GLN A 87 5.15 11.68 -11.07
N GLN A 88 4.73 10.43 -11.00
CA GLN A 88 3.53 10.02 -10.28
C GLN A 88 3.63 10.35 -8.79
N ALA A 89 4.76 10.05 -8.15
CA ALA A 89 4.99 10.36 -6.74
C ALA A 89 4.98 11.88 -6.46
N GLU A 90 5.57 12.69 -7.34
CA GLU A 90 5.53 14.14 -7.26
C GLU A 90 4.10 14.69 -7.37
N ASN A 91 3.29 14.11 -8.27
CA ASN A 91 1.88 14.45 -8.39
C ASN A 91 1.10 14.10 -7.11
N TYR A 92 1.42 12.98 -6.45
CA TYR A 92 0.80 12.60 -5.17
C TYR A 92 1.15 13.58 -4.07
N ILE A 93 2.39 14.05 -3.98
CA ILE A 93 2.80 15.06 -3.00
C ILE A 93 2.00 16.35 -3.21
N SER A 94 1.83 16.77 -4.47
CA SER A 94 0.98 17.94 -4.79
C SER A 94 -0.48 17.71 -4.36
N LEU A 95 -1.02 16.52 -4.56
CA LEU A 95 -2.37 16.16 -4.14
C LEU A 95 -2.52 16.15 -2.61
N ILE A 96 -1.55 15.58 -1.89
CA ILE A 96 -1.50 15.56 -0.42
C ILE A 96 -1.58 16.99 0.13
N SER A 97 -0.79 17.91 -0.41
CA SER A 97 -0.75 19.29 0.06
C SER A 97 -2.09 20.02 -0.10
N LYS A 98 -2.89 19.62 -1.08
CA LYS A 98 -4.21 20.22 -1.35
C LYS A 98 -5.35 19.56 -0.59
N THR A 99 -5.27 18.26 -0.34
CA THR A 99 -6.39 17.47 0.20
C THR A 99 -6.18 16.99 1.63
N GLY A 100 -4.92 16.94 2.09
CA GLY A 100 -4.57 16.35 3.39
C GLY A 100 -4.73 14.82 3.45
N VAL A 101 -5.08 14.16 2.35
CA VAL A 101 -5.25 12.72 2.26
C VAL A 101 -3.89 12.03 2.27
N MET A 102 -3.74 11.00 3.09
CA MET A 102 -2.50 10.23 3.22
C MET A 102 -2.52 9.02 2.27
N PRO A 103 -1.66 8.98 1.24
CA PRO A 103 -1.54 7.82 0.39
C PRO A 103 -0.59 6.78 0.98
N LEU A 104 -0.80 5.52 0.61
CA LEU A 104 0.12 4.42 0.87
C LEU A 104 0.76 3.93 -0.42
N TYR A 105 2.02 3.53 -0.31
CA TYR A 105 2.66 2.65 -1.27
C TYR A 105 2.70 1.24 -0.71
N ALA A 106 2.19 0.27 -1.49
CA ALA A 106 2.25 -1.15 -1.19
C ALA A 106 3.28 -1.80 -2.13
N PHE A 107 4.42 -2.16 -1.60
CA PHE A 107 5.50 -2.82 -2.34
C PHE A 107 5.43 -4.33 -2.15
N ARG A 108 5.09 -5.05 -3.21
CA ARG A 108 5.04 -6.51 -3.22
C ARG A 108 6.28 -7.12 -3.87
N ARG A 109 7.02 -7.89 -3.11
CA ARG A 109 8.07 -8.72 -3.69
C ARG A 109 7.50 -10.01 -4.29
N LYS A 110 7.95 -10.31 -5.52
CA LYS A 110 7.60 -11.55 -6.22
C LYS A 110 8.42 -12.71 -5.67
N SER A 111 7.84 -13.91 -5.68
CA SER A 111 8.54 -15.17 -5.32
C SER A 111 9.09 -15.19 -3.88
N ILE A 112 8.37 -14.58 -2.95
CA ILE A 112 8.67 -14.64 -1.51
C ILE A 112 7.70 -15.59 -0.81
N THR A 113 8.23 -16.35 0.16
CA THR A 113 7.45 -17.15 1.11
C THR A 113 7.05 -16.28 2.29
N GLY A 114 5.81 -16.41 2.76
CA GLY A 114 5.25 -15.60 3.85
C GLY A 114 4.65 -14.29 3.36
N ASP A 115 4.68 -13.26 4.20
CA ASP A 115 4.12 -11.93 3.88
C ASP A 115 4.98 -11.20 2.83
N PRO A 116 4.50 -11.10 1.58
CA PRO A 116 5.29 -10.49 0.49
C PRO A 116 5.15 -8.98 0.41
N TRP A 117 4.34 -8.36 1.28
CA TRP A 117 3.97 -6.96 1.20
C TRP A 117 4.71 -6.08 2.20
N ARG A 118 5.08 -4.88 1.77
CA ARG A 118 5.61 -3.81 2.63
C ARG A 118 4.94 -2.50 2.29
N PHE A 119 4.61 -1.74 3.34
CA PHE A 119 3.88 -0.48 3.21
C PHE A 119 4.75 0.70 3.62
N PHE A 120 4.51 1.82 2.92
CA PHE A 120 5.21 3.09 3.10
C PHE A 120 4.24 4.25 2.91
N THR A 121 4.59 5.40 3.44
CA THR A 121 3.94 6.67 3.10
C THR A 121 4.98 7.76 2.87
N PHE A 122 4.55 8.94 2.45
CA PHE A 122 5.44 10.08 2.29
C PHE A 122 5.81 10.72 3.64
N SER A 123 6.98 11.37 3.68
CA SER A 123 7.32 12.28 4.77
C SER A 123 6.52 13.57 4.60
N TYR A 124 5.47 13.71 5.39
CA TYR A 124 4.55 14.85 5.35
C TYR A 124 3.91 15.04 6.73
N PRO A 125 3.66 16.26 7.20
CA PRO A 125 3.04 16.52 8.50
C PRO A 125 1.52 16.27 8.43
N PHE A 126 1.12 15.01 8.35
CA PHE A 126 -0.29 14.63 8.35
C PHE A 126 -0.99 15.01 9.66
N GLU A 127 -2.24 15.41 9.56
CA GLU A 127 -3.06 15.87 10.68
C GLU A 127 -4.25 14.93 10.95
N GLY A 128 -4.92 15.18 12.06
CA GLY A 128 -6.14 14.47 12.43
C GLY A 128 -5.93 12.96 12.58
N LYS A 129 -6.84 12.19 12.01
CA LYS A 129 -6.80 10.71 12.07
C LYS A 129 -5.57 10.09 11.40
N TYR A 130 -4.98 10.78 10.43
CA TYR A 130 -3.80 10.30 9.73
C TYR A 130 -2.50 10.43 10.53
N ARG A 131 -2.44 11.34 11.48
CA ARG A 131 -1.22 11.61 12.24
C ARG A 131 -0.64 10.36 12.90
N ARG A 132 -1.46 9.68 13.72
CA ARG A 132 -1.03 8.45 14.42
C ARG A 132 -0.73 7.31 13.45
N PHE A 133 -1.53 7.19 12.40
CA PHE A 133 -1.31 6.17 11.37
C PHE A 133 0.00 6.41 10.62
N ALA A 134 0.33 7.64 10.30
CA ALA A 134 1.59 8.00 9.67
C ALA A 134 2.83 7.70 10.55
N GLU A 135 2.69 7.75 11.87
CA GLU A 135 3.79 7.47 12.80
C GLU A 135 4.28 6.01 12.73
N ILE A 136 3.40 5.06 12.45
CA ILE A 136 3.78 3.64 12.33
C ILE A 136 4.32 3.26 10.95
N LEU A 137 4.12 4.11 9.95
CA LEU A 137 4.50 3.83 8.57
C LEU A 137 5.90 4.36 8.27
N PRO A 138 6.80 3.50 7.77
CA PRO A 138 8.08 3.94 7.22
C PRO A 138 7.87 4.94 6.09
N LYS A 139 8.78 5.91 5.99
CA LYS A 139 8.73 6.93 4.97
C LYS A 139 9.50 6.49 3.72
N ILE A 140 8.97 6.86 2.56
CA ILE A 140 9.67 6.68 1.29
C ILE A 140 10.98 7.46 1.35
N GLU A 141 12.08 6.82 1.02
CA GLU A 141 13.39 7.46 0.99
C GLU A 141 13.52 8.35 -0.25
N GLU A 142 14.20 9.46 -0.07
CA GLU A 142 14.57 10.37 -1.15
C GLU A 142 16.08 10.46 -1.26
N THR A 143 16.60 10.26 -2.47
CA THR A 143 18.03 10.39 -2.75
C THR A 143 18.45 11.85 -2.78
N ARG A 144 19.75 12.11 -2.75
CA ARG A 144 20.30 13.47 -2.87
C ARG A 144 19.88 14.18 -4.18
N SER A 145 19.59 13.43 -5.22
CA SER A 145 19.10 13.96 -6.50
C SER A 145 17.58 14.14 -6.56
N GLY A 146 16.87 13.87 -5.47
CA GLY A 146 15.41 14.01 -5.39
C GLY A 146 14.62 12.80 -5.91
N ALA A 147 15.28 11.68 -6.21
CA ALA A 147 14.60 10.47 -6.65
C ALA A 147 14.03 9.69 -5.46
N PHE A 148 12.79 9.22 -5.57
CA PHE A 148 12.19 8.35 -4.57
C PHE A 148 12.63 6.89 -4.71
N VAL A 149 12.80 6.23 -3.58
CA VAL A 149 13.27 4.84 -3.48
C VAL A 149 12.47 4.09 -2.44
N LEU A 150 11.98 2.90 -2.79
CA LEU A 150 11.44 1.92 -1.86
C LEU A 150 12.46 0.81 -1.64
N LYS A 151 12.83 0.59 -0.39
CA LYS A 151 13.62 -0.57 0.04
C LYS A 151 12.70 -1.52 0.79
N TRP A 152 12.43 -2.67 0.21
CA TRP A 152 11.44 -3.61 0.76
C TRP A 152 11.69 -3.97 2.23
N GLU A 153 12.94 -4.13 2.61
CA GLU A 153 13.33 -4.49 3.99
C GLU A 153 12.95 -3.41 5.01
N ASN A 154 12.85 -2.14 4.59
CA ASN A 154 12.54 -1.02 5.45
C ASN A 154 11.04 -0.75 5.59
N GLY A 155 10.20 -1.45 4.83
CA GLY A 155 8.75 -1.25 4.86
C GLY A 155 8.06 -1.96 6.02
N LEU A 156 6.86 -1.49 6.35
CA LEU A 156 6.00 -2.13 7.34
C LEU A 156 5.36 -3.40 6.71
N PRO A 157 5.54 -4.60 7.29
CA PRO A 157 4.86 -5.80 6.82
C PRO A 157 3.33 -5.62 6.81
N LEU A 158 2.66 -6.23 5.83
CA LEU A 158 1.19 -6.20 5.79
C LEU A 158 0.57 -6.81 7.05
N THR A 159 1.13 -7.90 7.56
CA THR A 159 0.68 -8.50 8.82
C THR A 159 0.70 -7.50 9.97
N SER A 160 1.75 -6.70 10.11
CA SER A 160 1.83 -5.64 11.13
C SER A 160 0.83 -4.51 10.87
N LEU A 161 0.63 -4.14 9.61
CA LEU A 161 -0.39 -3.15 9.23
C LEU A 161 -1.80 -3.65 9.56
N LEU A 162 -2.09 -4.93 9.26
CA LEU A 162 -3.39 -5.55 9.57
C LEU A 162 -3.64 -5.59 11.08
N GLU A 163 -2.62 -5.92 11.89
CA GLU A 163 -2.74 -5.87 13.36
C GLU A 163 -3.09 -4.47 13.88
N TYR A 164 -2.61 -3.43 13.23
CA TYR A 164 -2.96 -2.06 13.57
C TYR A 164 -4.37 -1.67 13.12
N LEU A 165 -4.81 -2.14 11.96
CA LEU A 165 -6.08 -1.73 11.34
C LEU A 165 -7.29 -2.50 11.87
N PHE A 166 -7.07 -3.70 12.41
CA PHE A 166 -8.12 -4.62 12.85
C PHE A 166 -7.89 -5.11 14.28
#